data_d5bb37bfd09b814bedf6e64a92d00ffb
#
_entry.id   d5bb37bfd09b814bedf6e64a92d00ffb
#
_cell.length_a   1.000
_cell.length_b   1.000
_cell.length_c   1.000
_cell.angle_alpha   90.00
_cell.angle_beta   90.00
_cell.angle_gamma   90.00
#
_symmetry.space_group_name_H-M   'P 1'
#
loop_
_entity.id
_entity.type
_entity.pdbx_description
1 polymer ?
#
loop_
_entity_poly.entity_id
_entity_poly.type
_entity_poly.pdbx_seq_one_letter_code
_entity_poly.pdbx_strand_id
1 'polypeptide(L)'
;MNKKILHLNFSDNGGAAVAVIRIHECLKDSNIDSKILVAEKTTSNNDIICNQNKISRILWNQKKKISRNLKFIYKTKNKNTHSVAIFNSNIREQIISYNPDLLILHWLGNELISLKDLDSLKIPKVWVLHDMWPYCGAEHYTTSERFIEGYNPT
;
A
#
# COMPACT_ATOMS: atom_id res chain seq x y z
N MET A 1 2.92 27.62 6.27
CA MET A 1 3.60 26.30 6.17
C MET A 1 2.98 25.54 5.02
N ASN A 2 3.79 25.12 4.05
CA ASN A 2 3.28 24.25 2.99
C ASN A 2 2.94 22.88 3.57
N LYS A 3 1.74 22.38 3.27
CA LYS A 3 1.32 21.03 3.67
C LYS A 3 2.15 19.99 2.96
N LYS A 4 2.64 18.99 3.70
CA LYS A 4 3.36 17.84 3.17
C LYS A 4 2.43 16.67 2.95
N ILE A 5 2.30 16.22 1.72
CA ILE A 5 1.48 15.07 1.36
C ILE A 5 2.40 13.93 0.91
N LEU A 6 2.16 12.74 1.46
CA LEU A 6 2.86 11.54 1.05
C LEU A 6 1.86 10.54 0.47
N HIS A 7 2.06 10.17 -0.78
CA HIS A 7 1.34 9.05 -1.39
C HIS A 7 2.06 7.74 -1.07
N LEU A 8 1.31 6.71 -0.71
CA LEU A 8 1.84 5.37 -0.51
C LEU A 8 1.26 4.43 -1.56
N ASN A 9 2.11 3.85 -2.39
CA ASN A 9 1.75 2.86 -3.40
C ASN A 9 2.79 1.75 -3.46
N PHE A 10 2.43 0.57 -3.94
CA PHE A 10 3.36 -0.55 -4.05
C PHE A 10 4.50 -0.28 -5.03
N SER A 11 4.18 0.21 -6.21
CA SER A 11 5.12 0.42 -7.32
C SER A 11 4.84 1.74 -8.04
N ASP A 12 5.83 2.28 -8.73
CA ASP A 12 5.70 3.41 -9.64
C ASP A 12 5.25 3.00 -11.06
N ASN A 13 4.83 1.75 -11.22
CA ASN A 13 4.36 1.19 -12.49
C ASN A 13 3.00 0.49 -12.33
N GLY A 14 2.21 0.45 -13.41
CA GLY A 14 0.87 -0.14 -13.43
C GLY A 14 -0.26 0.87 -13.24
N GLY A 15 -1.51 0.38 -13.28
CA GLY A 15 -2.71 1.23 -13.30
C GLY A 15 -2.85 2.15 -12.09
N ALA A 16 -2.63 1.64 -10.89
CA ALA A 16 -2.66 2.44 -9.66
C ALA A 16 -1.59 3.53 -9.70
N ALA A 17 -0.38 3.23 -10.17
CA ALA A 17 0.71 4.19 -10.26
C ALA A 17 0.38 5.38 -11.17
N VAL A 18 -0.30 5.14 -12.29
CA VAL A 18 -0.75 6.23 -13.20
C VAL A 18 -1.68 7.19 -12.46
N ALA A 19 -2.62 6.69 -11.67
CA ALA A 19 -3.52 7.53 -10.87
C ALA A 19 -2.77 8.30 -9.79
N VAL A 20 -1.84 7.64 -9.08
CA VAL A 20 -0.97 8.27 -8.06
C VAL A 20 -0.19 9.43 -8.67
N ILE A 21 0.49 9.21 -9.80
CA ILE A 21 1.33 10.22 -10.46
C ILE A 21 0.47 11.43 -10.88
N ARG A 22 -0.71 11.21 -11.45
CA ARG A 22 -1.62 12.30 -11.84
C ARG A 22 -2.07 13.15 -10.65
N ILE A 23 -2.46 12.52 -9.54
CA ILE A 23 -2.85 13.25 -8.32
C ILE A 23 -1.65 14.02 -7.77
N HIS A 24 -0.49 13.39 -7.72
CA HIS A 24 0.75 14.01 -7.28
C HIS A 24 1.11 15.26 -8.11
N GLU A 25 1.05 15.17 -9.43
CA GLU A 25 1.31 16.27 -10.34
C GLU A 25 0.33 17.43 -10.12
N CYS A 26 -0.97 17.16 -10.02
CA CYS A 26 -1.99 18.17 -9.70
C CYS A 26 -1.72 18.89 -8.36
N LEU A 27 -1.27 18.16 -7.34
CA LEU A 27 -0.91 18.74 -6.05
C LEU A 27 0.32 19.65 -6.17
N LYS A 28 1.32 19.25 -6.93
CA LYS A 28 2.52 20.07 -7.20
C LYS A 28 2.18 21.34 -7.99
N ASP A 29 1.33 21.23 -8.99
CA ASP A 29 0.84 22.40 -9.77
C ASP A 29 0.09 23.41 -8.86
N SER A 30 -0.48 22.90 -7.77
CA SER A 30 -1.12 23.71 -6.72
C SER A 30 -0.15 24.18 -5.62
N ASN A 31 1.18 24.08 -5.83
CA ASN A 31 2.23 24.43 -4.87
C ASN A 31 2.16 23.67 -3.54
N ILE A 32 1.66 22.43 -3.56
CA ILE A 32 1.63 21.56 -2.39
C ILE A 32 2.88 20.65 -2.43
N ASP A 33 3.59 20.54 -1.29
CA ASP A 33 4.71 19.62 -1.17
C ASP A 33 4.20 18.16 -1.18
N SER A 34 4.39 17.49 -2.29
CA SER A 34 3.91 16.13 -2.52
C SER A 34 5.06 15.21 -2.92
N LYS A 35 5.09 13.99 -2.35
CA LYS A 35 6.02 12.91 -2.70
C LYS A 35 5.27 11.58 -2.78
N ILE A 36 5.87 10.63 -3.48
CA ILE A 36 5.35 9.27 -3.64
C ILE A 36 6.34 8.29 -3.02
N LEU A 37 5.91 7.51 -2.02
CA LEU A 37 6.70 6.43 -1.43
C LEU A 37 6.25 5.10 -2.03
N VAL A 38 7.19 4.37 -2.61
CA VAL A 38 6.95 3.06 -3.21
C VAL A 38 7.91 2.01 -2.67
N ALA A 39 7.51 0.77 -2.78
CA ALA A 39 8.36 -0.37 -2.50
C ALA A 39 9.20 -0.79 -3.71
N GLU A 40 8.64 -0.71 -4.90
CA GLU A 40 9.35 -1.03 -6.13
C GLU A 40 9.37 0.20 -7.02
N LYS A 41 10.57 0.73 -7.28
CA LYS A 41 10.81 1.88 -8.16
C LYS A 41 11.49 1.43 -9.43
N THR A 42 10.92 1.80 -10.56
CA THR A 42 11.43 1.50 -11.91
C THR A 42 11.83 2.76 -12.69
N THR A 43 11.35 3.92 -12.27
CA THR A 43 11.59 5.20 -12.94
C THR A 43 12.72 6.00 -12.27
N SER A 44 13.27 6.98 -12.97
CA SER A 44 14.25 7.94 -12.45
C SER A 44 13.62 9.19 -11.80
N ASN A 45 12.29 9.22 -11.62
CA ASN A 45 11.60 10.38 -11.06
C ASN A 45 12.05 10.65 -9.62
N ASN A 46 12.57 11.88 -9.36
CA ASN A 46 13.09 12.30 -8.04
C ASN A 46 12.00 12.53 -6.99
N ASP A 47 10.74 12.64 -7.39
CA ASP A 47 9.61 12.77 -6.47
C ASP A 47 9.13 11.42 -5.94
N ILE A 48 9.64 10.33 -6.51
CA ILE A 48 9.35 8.97 -6.07
C ILE A 48 10.47 8.46 -5.17
N ILE A 49 10.12 8.15 -3.95
CA ILE A 49 11.02 7.65 -2.90
C ILE A 49 10.93 6.12 -2.86
N CYS A 50 12.07 5.45 -2.86
CA CYS A 50 12.18 4.02 -2.63
C CYS A 50 13.47 3.74 -1.86
N ASN A 51 13.39 3.57 -0.55
CA ASN A 51 14.55 3.36 0.31
C ASN A 51 14.74 1.88 0.66
N GLN A 52 14.74 1.02 -0.36
CA GLN A 52 15.00 -0.40 -0.16
C GLN A 52 16.43 -0.75 -0.57
N ASN A 53 17.20 -1.25 0.38
CA ASN A 53 18.47 -1.89 0.08
C ASN A 53 18.26 -3.35 -0.41
N LYS A 54 19.33 -3.97 -0.93
CA LYS A 54 19.27 -5.35 -1.47
C LYS A 54 18.75 -6.37 -0.44
N ILE A 55 19.15 -6.24 0.83
CA ILE A 55 18.76 -7.15 1.91
C ILE A 55 17.25 -7.01 2.21
N SER A 56 16.77 -5.78 2.39
CA SER A 56 15.34 -5.51 2.62
C SER A 56 14.47 -6.06 1.48
N ARG A 57 14.93 -5.96 0.23
CA ARG A 57 14.24 -6.50 -0.94
C ARG A 57 14.18 -8.02 -0.93
N ILE A 58 15.26 -8.70 -0.52
CA ILE A 58 15.28 -10.17 -0.38
C ILE A 58 14.28 -10.61 0.70
N LEU A 59 14.36 -10.01 1.89
CA LEU A 59 13.46 -10.31 3.00
C LEU A 59 11.99 -10.07 2.62
N TRP A 60 11.73 -9.01 1.90
CA TRP A 60 10.37 -8.74 1.42
C TRP A 60 9.87 -9.78 0.42
N ASN A 61 10.69 -10.21 -0.52
CA ASN A 61 10.33 -11.27 -1.44
C ASN A 61 9.98 -12.58 -0.71
N GLN A 62 10.66 -12.90 0.39
CA GLN A 62 10.31 -14.04 1.25
C GLN A 62 8.95 -13.83 1.92
N LYS A 63 8.67 -12.65 2.48
CA LYS A 63 7.37 -12.31 3.08
C LYS A 63 6.22 -12.43 2.06
N LYS A 64 6.40 -11.90 0.84
CA LYS A 64 5.42 -12.06 -0.25
C LYS A 64 5.18 -13.53 -0.58
N LYS A 65 6.21 -14.37 -0.61
CA LYS A 65 6.08 -15.81 -0.87
C LYS A 65 5.30 -16.51 0.24
N ILE A 66 5.61 -16.20 1.50
CA ILE A 66 4.89 -16.76 2.67
C ILE A 66 3.43 -16.32 2.62
N SER A 67 3.14 -15.03 2.45
CA SER A 67 1.80 -14.47 2.37
C SER A 67 0.95 -15.18 1.30
N ARG A 68 1.50 -15.37 0.10
CA ARG A 68 0.81 -16.09 -0.98
C ARG A 68 0.50 -17.55 -0.63
N ASN A 69 1.33 -18.20 0.18
CA ASN A 69 1.11 -19.57 0.61
C ASN A 69 0.05 -19.67 1.72
N LEU A 70 -0.16 -18.61 2.50
CA LEU A 70 -1.19 -18.58 3.55
C LEU A 70 -2.61 -18.74 2.99
N LYS A 71 -2.86 -18.44 1.71
CA LYS A 71 -4.16 -18.69 1.07
C LYS A 71 -4.62 -20.16 1.18
N PHE A 72 -3.69 -21.12 1.26
CA PHE A 72 -4.04 -22.52 1.45
C PHE A 72 -4.65 -22.80 2.82
N ILE A 73 -4.30 -22.01 3.84
CA ILE A 73 -4.87 -22.10 5.19
C ILE A 73 -6.33 -21.62 5.17
N TYR A 74 -6.63 -20.57 4.43
CA TYR A 74 -7.98 -20.00 4.34
C TYR A 74 -8.94 -20.77 3.42
N LYS A 75 -8.46 -21.86 2.78
CA LYS A 75 -9.27 -22.72 1.88
C LYS A 75 -10.11 -21.94 0.85
N THR A 76 -9.63 -20.77 0.42
CA THR A 76 -10.35 -19.98 -0.58
C THR A 76 -10.27 -20.61 -1.96
N LYS A 77 -11.40 -20.60 -2.69
CA LYS A 77 -11.45 -20.98 -4.11
C LYS A 77 -11.08 -19.81 -5.03
N ASN A 78 -10.96 -18.60 -4.47
CA ASN A 78 -10.60 -17.41 -5.23
C ASN A 78 -9.14 -17.47 -5.67
N LYS A 79 -8.90 -17.41 -6.98
CA LYS A 79 -7.55 -17.44 -7.59
C LYS A 79 -6.90 -16.06 -7.71
N ASN A 80 -7.66 -14.99 -7.43
CA ASN A 80 -7.18 -13.61 -7.54
C ASN A 80 -6.06 -13.33 -6.52
N THR A 81 -5.45 -12.16 -6.64
CA THR A 81 -4.40 -11.70 -5.73
C THR A 81 -4.94 -11.60 -4.30
N HIS A 82 -4.14 -12.09 -3.36
CA HIS A 82 -4.39 -11.99 -1.92
C HIS A 82 -3.21 -11.30 -1.24
N SER A 83 -3.50 -10.42 -0.30
CA SER A 83 -2.51 -9.77 0.57
C SER A 83 -3.03 -9.79 2.00
N VAL A 84 -2.36 -10.49 2.90
CA VAL A 84 -2.80 -10.61 4.30
C VAL A 84 -2.36 -9.42 5.17
N ALA A 85 -1.34 -8.66 4.72
CA ALA A 85 -0.83 -7.45 5.36
C ALA A 85 -0.50 -7.61 6.85
N ILE A 86 0.16 -8.73 7.19
CA ILE A 86 0.54 -9.05 8.58
C ILE A 86 2.02 -8.83 8.87
N PHE A 87 2.84 -8.71 7.84
CA PHE A 87 4.29 -8.58 8.00
C PHE A 87 4.71 -7.12 8.12
N ASN A 88 5.44 -6.80 9.18
CA ASN A 88 6.04 -5.48 9.35
C ASN A 88 7.05 -5.21 8.22
N SER A 89 7.11 -3.96 7.78
CA SER A 89 8.05 -3.47 6.79
C SER A 89 8.71 -2.18 7.29
N ASN A 90 9.79 -1.76 6.65
CA ASN A 90 10.45 -0.48 6.94
C ASN A 90 9.71 0.73 6.36
N ILE A 91 8.56 0.51 5.75
CA ILE A 91 7.71 1.58 5.17
C ILE A 91 7.19 2.51 6.27
N ARG A 92 6.79 1.93 7.43
CA ARG A 92 6.32 2.71 8.58
C ARG A 92 7.38 3.73 9.04
N GLU A 93 8.62 3.30 9.20
CA GLU A 93 9.73 4.16 9.61
C GLU A 93 10.02 5.26 8.58
N GLN A 94 9.90 4.94 7.30
CA GLN A 94 10.07 5.91 6.23
C GLN A 94 8.97 6.98 6.24
N ILE A 95 7.72 6.58 6.48
CA ILE A 95 6.59 7.51 6.63
C ILE A 95 6.83 8.44 7.82
N ILE A 96 7.22 7.90 8.98
CA ILE A 96 7.50 8.68 10.18
C ILE A 96 8.67 9.66 9.94
N SER A 97 9.74 9.20 9.30
CA SER A 97 10.91 10.04 8.98
C SER A 97 10.57 11.18 8.01
N TYR A 98 9.68 10.94 7.05
CA TYR A 98 9.21 11.99 6.13
C TYR A 98 8.31 13.01 6.84
N ASN A 99 7.58 12.59 7.87
CA ASN A 99 6.67 13.38 8.68
C ASN A 99 5.63 14.16 7.85
N PRO A 100 4.73 13.46 7.13
CA PRO A 100 3.70 14.12 6.33
C PRO A 100 2.53 14.63 7.19
N ASP A 101 1.87 15.68 6.71
CA ASP A 101 0.60 16.19 7.29
C ASP A 101 -0.59 15.31 6.88
N LEU A 102 -0.49 14.65 5.71
CA LEU A 102 -1.52 13.76 5.16
C LEU A 102 -0.87 12.58 4.43
N LEU A 103 -1.39 11.40 4.67
CA LEU A 103 -1.01 10.18 3.96
C LEU A 103 -2.15 9.77 3.01
N ILE A 104 -1.85 9.69 1.71
CA ILE A 104 -2.79 9.19 0.71
C ILE A 104 -2.40 7.76 0.36
N LEU A 105 -3.28 6.83 0.72
CA LEU A 105 -3.10 5.40 0.50
C LEU A 105 -3.67 5.03 -0.87
N HIS A 106 -2.92 4.24 -1.61
CA HIS A 106 -3.33 3.72 -2.90
C HIS A 106 -3.35 2.19 -2.87
N TRP A 107 -2.62 1.53 -3.76
CA TRP A 107 -2.58 0.07 -3.76
C TRP A 107 -1.51 -0.44 -2.77
N LEU A 108 -1.96 -1.02 -1.65
CA LEU A 108 -1.12 -1.50 -0.55
C LEU A 108 -0.85 -3.00 -0.59
N GLY A 109 -1.13 -3.66 -1.70
CA GLY A 109 -0.93 -5.09 -1.87
C GLY A 109 0.52 -5.56 -1.71
N ASN A 110 0.74 -6.86 -1.80
CA ASN A 110 2.06 -7.51 -1.76
C ASN A 110 2.84 -7.26 -0.46
N GLU A 111 2.17 -7.18 0.69
CA GLU A 111 2.79 -6.97 2.01
C GLU A 111 3.57 -5.64 2.09
N LEU A 112 3.07 -4.59 1.45
CA LEU A 112 3.70 -3.27 1.47
C LEU A 112 3.84 -2.72 2.88
N ILE A 113 2.76 -2.77 3.66
CA ILE A 113 2.70 -2.36 5.06
C ILE A 113 1.70 -3.25 5.79
N SER A 114 1.98 -3.59 7.05
CA SER A 114 1.02 -4.33 7.86
C SER A 114 -0.14 -3.44 8.30
N LEU A 115 -1.33 -4.04 8.50
CA LEU A 115 -2.49 -3.30 9.04
C LEU A 115 -2.18 -2.71 10.41
N LYS A 116 -1.41 -3.43 11.25
CA LYS A 116 -0.96 -2.95 12.57
C LYS A 116 -0.07 -1.71 12.45
N ASP A 117 0.90 -1.71 11.51
CA ASP A 117 1.76 -0.55 11.29
C ASP A 117 0.94 0.63 10.76
N LEU A 118 0.02 0.38 9.84
CA LEU A 118 -0.85 1.40 9.27
C LEU A 118 -1.75 2.05 10.34
N ASP A 119 -2.32 1.26 11.25
CA ASP A 119 -3.14 1.74 12.38
C ASP A 119 -2.31 2.56 13.38
N SER A 120 -1.06 2.15 13.62
CA SER A 120 -0.15 2.84 14.55
C SER A 120 0.24 4.26 14.13
N LEU A 121 0.13 4.58 12.85
CA LEU A 121 0.41 5.92 12.32
C LEU A 121 -0.72 6.88 12.71
N LYS A 122 -0.42 7.90 13.52
CA LYS A 122 -1.39 8.94 13.95
C LYS A 122 -1.47 10.11 12.98
N ILE A 123 -1.29 9.85 11.69
CA ILE A 123 -1.35 10.81 10.60
C ILE A 123 -2.73 10.68 9.95
N PRO A 124 -3.41 11.79 9.59
CA PRO A 124 -4.63 11.74 8.78
C PRO A 124 -4.42 10.93 7.50
N LYS A 125 -5.38 10.09 7.16
CA LYS A 125 -5.28 9.18 6.01
C LYS A 125 -6.48 9.35 5.09
N VAL A 126 -6.22 9.35 3.78
CA VAL A 126 -7.23 9.21 2.72
C VAL A 126 -6.89 7.97 1.93
N TRP A 127 -7.87 7.14 1.62
CA TRP A 127 -7.66 5.94 0.81
C TRP A 127 -8.33 6.09 -0.55
N VAL A 128 -7.52 6.08 -1.61
CA VAL A 128 -7.99 5.99 -2.98
C VAL A 128 -8.10 4.51 -3.35
N LEU A 129 -9.32 4.03 -3.50
CA LEU A 129 -9.59 2.62 -3.74
C LEU A 129 -9.32 2.26 -5.21
N HIS A 130 -8.38 1.36 -5.44
CA HIS A 130 -8.04 0.82 -6.76
C HIS A 130 -8.58 -0.60 -6.96
N ASP A 131 -8.96 -1.26 -5.87
CA ASP A 131 -9.53 -2.61 -5.83
C ASP A 131 -10.41 -2.78 -4.59
N MET A 132 -10.89 -4.00 -4.35
CA MET A 132 -11.80 -4.31 -3.25
C MET A 132 -11.09 -4.67 -1.94
N TRP A 133 -9.76 -4.74 -1.91
CA TRP A 133 -9.00 -5.20 -0.76
C TRP A 133 -9.34 -4.51 0.58
N PRO A 134 -9.58 -3.18 0.64
CA PRO A 134 -9.87 -2.50 1.91
C PRO A 134 -11.14 -2.97 2.62
N TYR A 135 -12.05 -3.64 1.91
CA TYR A 135 -13.34 -4.12 2.46
C TYR A 135 -13.63 -5.60 2.16
N CYS A 136 -12.73 -6.30 1.48
CA CYS A 136 -12.87 -7.73 1.16
C CYS A 136 -11.86 -8.63 1.91
N GLY A 137 -11.32 -8.16 3.03
CA GLY A 137 -10.31 -8.90 3.79
C GLY A 137 -9.01 -9.03 3.01
N ALA A 138 -8.52 -10.25 2.79
CA ALA A 138 -7.26 -10.47 2.06
C ALA A 138 -7.41 -10.45 0.53
N GLU A 139 -8.63 -10.45 0.00
CA GLU A 139 -8.91 -10.58 -1.43
C GLU A 139 -8.90 -9.22 -2.13
N HIS A 140 -8.14 -9.09 -3.25
CA HIS A 140 -8.14 -7.86 -4.04
C HIS A 140 -9.36 -7.74 -4.97
N TYR A 141 -9.92 -8.89 -5.39
CA TYR A 141 -11.17 -8.97 -6.14
C TYR A 141 -11.94 -10.20 -5.69
N THR A 142 -13.21 -10.04 -5.38
CA THR A 142 -14.08 -11.15 -4.96
C THR A 142 -15.45 -11.07 -5.62
N THR A 143 -16.04 -12.23 -5.83
CA THR A 143 -17.45 -12.39 -6.19
C THR A 143 -18.29 -12.88 -5.00
N SER A 144 -17.66 -13.06 -3.83
CA SER A 144 -18.34 -13.45 -2.60
C SER A 144 -19.09 -12.27 -2.01
N GLU A 145 -20.31 -12.49 -1.53
CA GLU A 145 -21.14 -11.47 -0.88
C GLU A 145 -20.80 -11.25 0.59
N ARG A 146 -19.81 -11.98 1.13
CA ARG A 146 -19.39 -11.88 2.56
C ARG A 146 -19.03 -10.48 3.01
N PHE A 147 -18.56 -9.61 2.10
CA PHE A 147 -18.30 -8.21 2.43
C PHE A 147 -19.58 -7.40 2.66
N ILE A 148 -20.71 -7.82 2.10
CA ILE A 148 -22.04 -7.22 2.33
C ILE A 148 -22.58 -7.66 3.69
N GLU A 149 -22.41 -8.93 4.04
CA GLU A 149 -22.88 -9.53 5.30
C GLU A 149 -21.98 -9.16 6.49
N GLY A 150 -20.76 -8.68 6.23
CA GLY A 150 -19.71 -8.45 7.21
C GLY A 150 -18.91 -9.73 7.52
N TYR A 151 -17.64 -9.52 7.89
CA TYR A 151 -16.75 -10.60 8.29
C TYR A 151 -16.94 -10.86 9.80
N ASN A 152 -18.00 -11.57 10.19
CA ASN A 152 -18.19 -11.96 11.56
C ASN A 152 -17.25 -13.12 11.90
N PRO A 153 -16.52 -13.09 13.03
CA PRO A 153 -15.79 -14.24 13.52
C PRO A 153 -16.82 -15.33 13.87
N THR A 154 -16.74 -16.47 13.21
CA THR A 154 -17.46 -17.70 13.58
C THR A 154 -16.70 -18.45 14.65
#